data_51bc3dee6f684596cb291180d7763c97
#
_entry.id   51bc3dee6f684596cb291180d7763c97
#
_cell.length_a   1.000
_cell.length_b   1.000
_cell.length_c   1.000
_cell.angle_alpha   90.00
_cell.angle_beta   90.00
_cell.angle_gamma   90.00
#
_symmetry.space_group_name_H-M   'P 1'
#
loop_
_entity.id
_entity.type
_entity.pdbx_description
1 polymer ?
#
loop_
_entity_poly.entity_id
_entity_poly.type
_entity_poly.pdbx_seq_one_letter_code
_entity_poly.pdbx_strand_id
1 'polypeptide(L)'
;FDTGGLALKPAQGMEAMKSDMSGAAAVSAAILAIAELNLPVAIDAWAPLAENMVSDTATRPSDIITIYGGKTVEVLNPDAEGRLVLADAMMKAAEVGAKAGGLDGLIDVATLTGAQVVALGTRTSAVMTNNPEFSEHFMQIADATGEQFWPMPLPEELRASLDSPVADIANIGDRMGGMLVAGLFLKEFVAPELPWLHLDIAGPAYNDGEPHGYTPVGGTGVALRTLVALAESAAGR
;
A
#
# COMPACT_ATOMS: atom_id res chain seq x y z
N PHE A 1 -15.42 0.15 0.49
CA PHE A 1 -15.76 -1.20 0.04
C PHE A 1 -15.34 -1.38 -1.42
N ASP A 2 -14.79 -2.55 -1.76
CA ASP A 2 -14.35 -2.84 -3.13
C ASP A 2 -15.17 -4.00 -3.74
N THR A 3 -15.95 -3.69 -4.78
CA THR A 3 -16.66 -4.69 -5.59
C THR A 3 -15.84 -5.13 -6.82
N GLY A 4 -14.66 -4.51 -7.05
CA GLY A 4 -13.92 -4.61 -8.30
C GLY A 4 -14.43 -3.67 -9.40
N GLY A 5 -15.40 -2.81 -9.10
CA GLY A 5 -16.03 -1.95 -10.10
C GLY A 5 -16.62 -2.74 -11.26
N LEU A 6 -16.37 -2.32 -12.50
CA LEU A 6 -16.84 -3.04 -13.70
C LEU A 6 -16.08 -4.36 -13.96
N ALA A 7 -14.92 -4.57 -13.34
CA ALA A 7 -14.24 -5.88 -13.30
C ALA A 7 -14.71 -6.69 -12.07
N LEU A 8 -16.01 -6.81 -11.93
CA LEU A 8 -16.72 -7.33 -10.78
C LEU A 8 -16.09 -8.60 -10.19
N LYS A 9 -15.78 -8.55 -8.89
CA LYS A 9 -15.30 -9.69 -8.12
C LYS A 9 -16.32 -10.83 -8.10
N PRO A 10 -15.90 -12.09 -7.96
CA PRO A 10 -16.81 -13.19 -7.61
C PRO A 10 -17.58 -12.86 -6.32
N ALA A 11 -18.84 -13.30 -6.23
CA ALA A 11 -19.64 -13.08 -5.02
C ALA A 11 -19.03 -13.74 -3.77
N GLN A 12 -18.40 -14.90 -3.95
CA GLN A 12 -17.69 -15.60 -2.87
C GLN A 12 -16.47 -14.81 -2.42
N GLY A 13 -16.42 -14.43 -1.14
CA GLY A 13 -15.35 -13.67 -0.53
C GLY A 13 -15.51 -12.15 -0.68
N MET A 14 -16.47 -11.65 -1.47
CA MET A 14 -16.70 -10.21 -1.61
C MET A 14 -17.12 -9.57 -0.28
N GLU A 15 -17.81 -10.29 0.58
CA GLU A 15 -18.22 -9.84 1.92
C GLU A 15 -17.03 -9.47 2.81
N ALA A 16 -15.84 -10.01 2.53
CA ALA A 16 -14.62 -9.68 3.24
C ALA A 16 -14.00 -8.34 2.79
N MET A 17 -14.45 -7.75 1.67
CA MET A 17 -13.91 -6.49 1.13
C MET A 17 -14.20 -5.27 2.01
N LYS A 18 -15.03 -5.39 3.05
CA LYS A 18 -15.09 -4.41 4.15
C LYS A 18 -13.73 -4.21 4.86
N SER A 19 -12.81 -5.18 4.75
CA SER A 19 -11.44 -5.09 5.28
C SER A 19 -10.45 -4.43 4.32
N ASP A 20 -10.87 -4.11 3.09
CA ASP A 20 -10.06 -3.46 2.06
C ASP A 20 -9.90 -1.94 2.33
N MET A 21 -9.58 -1.64 3.57
CA MET A 21 -9.24 -0.33 4.13
C MET A 21 -8.29 -0.48 5.32
N SER A 22 -7.72 -1.68 5.49
CA SER A 22 -6.91 -2.00 6.68
C SER A 22 -5.60 -1.21 6.71
N GLY A 23 -5.04 -0.83 5.56
CA GLY A 23 -3.91 0.10 5.49
C GLY A 23 -4.25 1.46 6.09
N ALA A 24 -5.37 2.06 5.67
CA ALA A 24 -5.86 3.33 6.23
C ALA A 24 -6.15 3.21 7.73
N ALA A 25 -6.71 2.07 8.18
CA ALA A 25 -6.95 1.82 9.60
C ALA A 25 -5.63 1.76 10.38
N ALA A 26 -4.62 1.05 9.86
CA ALA A 26 -3.31 0.92 10.51
C ALA A 26 -2.60 2.28 10.65
N VAL A 27 -2.53 3.08 9.58
CA VAL A 27 -1.87 4.40 9.63
C VAL A 27 -2.63 5.38 10.52
N SER A 28 -3.97 5.38 10.50
CA SER A 28 -4.78 6.25 11.36
C SER A 28 -4.60 5.91 12.85
N ALA A 29 -4.57 4.62 13.17
CA ALA A 29 -4.34 4.17 14.55
C ALA A 29 -2.88 4.43 14.99
N ALA A 30 -1.91 4.30 14.09
CA ALA A 30 -0.51 4.62 14.38
C ALA A 30 -0.33 6.10 14.72
N ILE A 31 -0.90 7.02 13.93
CA ILE A 31 -0.85 8.47 14.21
C ILE A 31 -1.44 8.79 15.58
N LEU A 32 -2.58 8.18 15.92
CA LEU A 32 -3.21 8.40 17.23
C LEU A 32 -2.28 7.93 18.37
N ALA A 33 -1.72 6.73 18.25
CA ALA A 33 -0.79 6.19 19.25
C ALA A 33 0.47 7.04 19.39
N ILE A 34 1.08 7.49 18.27
CA ILE A 34 2.25 8.37 18.26
C ILE A 34 1.96 9.69 18.98
N ALA A 35 0.77 10.27 18.73
CA ALA A 35 0.33 11.50 19.40
C ALA A 35 0.12 11.29 20.91
N GLU A 36 -0.52 10.19 21.31
CA GLU A 36 -0.73 9.87 22.73
C GLU A 36 0.59 9.60 23.47
N LEU A 37 1.58 9.01 22.80
CA LEU A 37 2.93 8.77 23.33
C LEU A 37 3.77 10.07 23.39
N ASN A 38 3.29 11.16 22.83
CA ASN A 38 4.00 12.45 22.72
C ASN A 38 5.39 12.28 22.11
N LEU A 39 5.52 11.52 21.02
CA LEU A 39 6.78 11.34 20.34
C LEU A 39 7.19 12.65 19.61
N PRO A 40 8.45 13.11 19.76
CA PRO A 40 8.94 14.35 19.14
C PRO A 40 9.29 14.12 17.65
N VAL A 41 8.32 13.72 16.86
CA VAL A 41 8.44 13.44 15.41
C VAL A 41 7.36 14.20 14.65
N ALA A 42 7.70 14.67 13.45
CA ALA A 42 6.75 15.27 12.53
C ALA A 42 6.25 14.19 11.57
N ILE A 43 5.00 13.80 11.67
CA ILE A 43 4.40 12.77 10.83
C ILE A 43 3.06 13.24 10.31
N ASP A 44 2.86 13.13 9.01
CA ASP A 44 1.57 13.30 8.34
C ASP A 44 1.03 11.94 7.91
N ALA A 45 -0.26 11.69 8.13
CA ALA A 45 -0.95 10.52 7.62
C ALA A 45 -2.01 10.90 6.60
N TRP A 46 -2.05 10.15 5.50
CA TRP A 46 -2.99 10.32 4.40
C TRP A 46 -3.78 9.03 4.24
N ALA A 47 -5.10 9.12 4.25
CA ALA A 47 -5.98 7.98 4.06
C ALA A 47 -6.85 8.19 2.82
N PRO A 48 -6.37 7.83 1.62
CA PRO A 48 -7.17 7.91 0.40
C PRO A 48 -8.20 6.79 0.41
N LEU A 49 -9.44 7.14 0.77
CA LEU A 49 -10.55 6.20 0.87
C LEU A 49 -11.53 6.44 -0.29
N ALA A 50 -11.76 5.40 -1.07
CA ALA A 50 -12.71 5.41 -2.17
C ALA A 50 -13.48 4.09 -2.22
N GLU A 51 -14.79 4.15 -2.42
CA GLU A 51 -15.57 2.95 -2.75
C GLU A 51 -15.42 2.63 -4.23
N ASN A 52 -15.13 1.38 -4.55
CA ASN A 52 -15.08 0.87 -5.92
C ASN A 52 -16.37 0.09 -6.19
N MET A 53 -17.35 0.76 -6.79
CA MET A 53 -18.70 0.24 -6.95
C MET A 53 -19.09 0.15 -8.43
N VAL A 54 -19.98 -0.80 -8.73
CA VAL A 54 -20.62 -0.86 -10.04
C VAL A 54 -21.63 0.27 -10.15
N SER A 55 -21.44 1.18 -11.10
CA SER A 55 -22.35 2.28 -11.38
C SER A 55 -22.25 2.73 -12.83
N ASP A 56 -23.12 3.62 -13.26
CA ASP A 56 -23.09 4.26 -14.57
C ASP A 56 -21.93 5.26 -14.73
N THR A 57 -21.33 5.69 -13.63
CA THR A 57 -20.16 6.58 -13.60
C THR A 57 -18.84 5.87 -13.24
N ALA A 58 -18.89 4.53 -13.05
CA ALA A 58 -17.70 3.75 -12.73
C ALA A 58 -16.66 3.82 -13.85
N THR A 59 -15.38 3.81 -13.46
CA THR A 59 -14.26 3.73 -14.39
C THR A 59 -14.36 2.46 -15.24
N ARG A 60 -14.22 2.64 -16.56
CA ARG A 60 -14.32 1.53 -17.53
C ARG A 60 -12.92 1.03 -17.89
N PRO A 61 -12.79 -0.26 -18.23
CA PRO A 61 -11.56 -0.73 -18.88
C PRO A 61 -11.23 0.14 -20.12
N SER A 62 -9.97 0.52 -20.24
CA SER A 62 -9.42 1.46 -21.24
C SER A 62 -9.73 2.94 -21.03
N ASP A 63 -10.40 3.34 -19.95
CA ASP A 63 -10.43 4.75 -19.57
C ASP A 63 -9.00 5.21 -19.21
N ILE A 64 -8.68 6.45 -19.56
CA ILE A 64 -7.41 7.09 -19.18
C ILE A 64 -7.71 8.12 -18.11
N ILE A 65 -7.07 7.97 -16.96
CA ILE A 65 -7.17 8.93 -15.87
C ILE A 65 -5.87 9.69 -15.70
N THR A 66 -5.93 10.84 -15.06
CA THR A 66 -4.75 11.63 -14.73
C THR A 66 -4.54 11.56 -13.21
N ILE A 67 -3.42 11.01 -12.80
CA ILE A 67 -2.99 10.98 -11.39
C ILE A 67 -2.56 12.39 -10.97
N TYR A 68 -2.71 12.71 -9.70
CA TYR A 68 -2.21 13.95 -9.13
C TYR A 68 -0.74 14.19 -9.54
N GLY A 69 -0.44 15.38 -10.05
CA GLY A 69 0.88 15.67 -10.61
C GLY A 69 0.99 15.50 -12.13
N GLY A 70 -0.03 14.94 -12.80
CA GLY A 70 -0.21 15.01 -14.25
C GLY A 70 0.12 13.75 -15.05
N LYS A 71 0.71 12.70 -14.42
CA LYS A 71 0.97 11.42 -15.10
C LYS A 71 -0.35 10.74 -15.47
N THR A 72 -0.48 10.26 -16.69
CA THR A 72 -1.67 9.56 -17.18
C THR A 72 -1.57 8.07 -17.01
N VAL A 73 -2.68 7.43 -16.67
CA VAL A 73 -2.76 5.98 -16.45
C VAL A 73 -3.92 5.40 -17.26
N GLU A 74 -3.63 4.40 -18.08
CA GLU A 74 -4.65 3.57 -18.72
C GLU A 74 -5.16 2.53 -17.71
N VAL A 75 -6.46 2.57 -17.42
CA VAL A 75 -7.11 1.63 -16.51
C VAL A 75 -7.54 0.40 -17.28
N LEU A 76 -6.70 -0.63 -17.32
CA LEU A 76 -7.04 -1.90 -17.97
C LEU A 76 -7.88 -2.81 -17.06
N ASN A 77 -7.72 -2.68 -15.75
CA ASN A 77 -8.50 -3.43 -14.77
C ASN A 77 -9.02 -2.51 -13.66
N PRO A 78 -10.32 -2.21 -13.61
CA PRO A 78 -10.93 -1.43 -12.54
C PRO A 78 -10.84 -2.06 -11.13
N ASP A 79 -10.56 -3.36 -11.02
CA ASP A 79 -10.30 -4.05 -9.73
C ASP A 79 -8.84 -3.86 -9.23
N ALA A 80 -8.07 -3.05 -9.92
CA ALA A 80 -6.73 -2.60 -9.51
C ALA A 80 -6.74 -1.08 -9.25
N GLU A 81 -7.74 -0.59 -8.55
CA GLU A 81 -7.98 0.82 -8.22
C GLU A 81 -7.13 1.30 -7.04
N GLY A 82 -6.82 0.40 -6.10
CA GLY A 82 -6.09 0.75 -4.87
C GLY A 82 -4.76 1.45 -5.15
N ARG A 83 -4.01 0.98 -6.15
CA ARG A 83 -2.75 1.62 -6.56
C ARG A 83 -2.95 3.00 -7.19
N LEU A 84 -4.11 3.28 -7.78
CA LEU A 84 -4.44 4.57 -8.38
C LEU A 84 -4.68 5.62 -7.30
N VAL A 85 -5.50 5.29 -6.29
CA VAL A 85 -5.76 6.21 -5.16
C VAL A 85 -4.53 6.39 -4.28
N LEU A 86 -3.69 5.35 -4.15
CA LEU A 86 -2.38 5.47 -3.49
C LEU A 86 -1.46 6.43 -4.24
N ALA A 87 -1.36 6.31 -5.56
CA ALA A 87 -0.51 7.18 -6.37
C ALA A 87 -0.91 8.66 -6.19
N ASP A 88 -2.21 8.99 -6.21
CA ASP A 88 -2.70 10.33 -5.93
C ASP A 88 -2.26 10.84 -4.56
N ALA A 89 -2.45 10.02 -3.51
CA ALA A 89 -2.12 10.40 -2.15
C ALA A 89 -0.61 10.54 -1.93
N MET A 90 0.20 9.64 -2.48
CA MET A 90 1.67 9.67 -2.38
C MET A 90 2.24 10.93 -3.03
N MET A 91 1.78 11.27 -4.24
CA MET A 91 2.18 12.49 -4.94
C MET A 91 1.77 13.75 -4.16
N LYS A 92 0.56 13.75 -3.58
CA LYS A 92 0.08 14.87 -2.76
C LYS A 92 0.85 14.99 -1.45
N ALA A 93 1.12 13.89 -0.78
CA ALA A 93 1.92 13.87 0.45
C ALA A 93 3.34 14.39 0.19
N ALA A 94 3.98 13.95 -0.90
CA ALA A 94 5.30 14.41 -1.30
C ALA A 94 5.33 15.93 -1.59
N GLU A 95 4.30 16.47 -2.28
CA GLU A 95 4.19 17.92 -2.51
C GLU A 95 4.05 18.71 -1.20
N VAL A 96 3.22 18.23 -0.28
CA VAL A 96 3.01 18.91 1.02
C VAL A 96 4.28 18.83 1.86
N GLY A 97 4.91 17.66 1.92
CA GLY A 97 6.17 17.47 2.63
C GLY A 97 7.31 18.34 2.08
N ALA A 98 7.43 18.45 0.76
CA ALA A 98 8.41 19.34 0.13
C ALA A 98 8.21 20.80 0.54
N LYS A 99 6.97 21.28 0.64
CA LYS A 99 6.63 22.63 1.12
C LYS A 99 6.92 22.82 2.61
N ALA A 100 6.92 21.75 3.39
CA ALA A 100 7.23 21.76 4.82
C ALA A 100 8.73 21.64 5.15
N GLY A 101 9.58 21.50 4.15
CA GLY A 101 11.05 21.42 4.32
C GLY A 101 11.65 20.10 3.90
N GLY A 102 10.88 19.18 3.35
CA GLY A 102 11.28 17.85 2.89
C GLY A 102 10.64 16.73 3.70
N LEU A 103 10.81 15.51 3.20
CA LEU A 103 10.42 14.27 3.89
C LEU A 103 11.68 13.41 4.08
N ASP A 104 11.84 12.84 5.27
CA ASP A 104 12.88 11.84 5.55
C ASP A 104 12.51 10.46 4.96
N GLY A 105 11.23 10.20 4.73
CA GLY A 105 10.73 8.99 4.10
C GLY A 105 9.22 9.00 3.88
N LEU A 106 8.76 8.12 3.03
CA LEU A 106 7.36 7.87 2.70
C LEU A 106 7.07 6.38 2.89
N ILE A 107 5.98 6.07 3.58
CA ILE A 107 5.53 4.68 3.75
C ILE A 107 4.07 4.60 3.34
N ASP A 108 3.75 3.73 2.41
CA ASP A 108 2.38 3.39 2.12
C ASP A 108 2.04 1.97 2.60
N VAL A 109 0.81 1.79 3.05
CA VAL A 109 0.30 0.54 3.61
C VAL A 109 -1.03 0.21 2.96
N ALA A 110 -1.12 -0.92 2.30
CA ALA A 110 -2.32 -1.30 1.56
C ALA A 110 -2.57 -2.80 1.55
N THR A 111 -3.84 -3.16 1.48
CA THR A 111 -4.32 -4.50 1.11
C THR A 111 -4.33 -4.61 -0.42
N LEU A 112 -3.13 -4.52 -1.03
CA LEU A 112 -3.04 -4.16 -2.44
C LEU A 112 -3.25 -5.34 -3.39
N THR A 113 -2.67 -6.53 -3.08
CA THR A 113 -2.67 -7.59 -4.09
C THR A 113 -3.04 -8.97 -3.53
N GLY A 114 -3.93 -9.66 -4.24
CA GLY A 114 -4.11 -11.10 -4.01
C GLY A 114 -2.84 -11.91 -4.31
N ALA A 115 -1.93 -11.39 -5.13
CA ALA A 115 -0.65 -12.03 -5.42
C ALA A 115 0.26 -12.09 -4.18
N GLN A 116 0.16 -11.13 -3.27
CA GLN A 116 0.84 -11.15 -1.98
C GLN A 116 0.38 -12.36 -1.16
N VAL A 117 -0.94 -12.59 -1.08
CA VAL A 117 -1.51 -13.72 -0.35
C VAL A 117 -1.05 -15.05 -0.94
N VAL A 118 -0.99 -15.14 -2.27
CA VAL A 118 -0.50 -16.36 -2.96
C VAL A 118 0.99 -16.60 -2.68
N ALA A 119 1.80 -15.54 -2.62
CA ALA A 119 3.26 -15.67 -2.45
C ALA A 119 3.67 -15.92 -0.98
N LEU A 120 3.06 -15.20 -0.04
CA LEU A 120 3.52 -15.15 1.37
C LEU A 120 2.48 -15.70 2.37
N GLY A 121 1.27 -16.05 1.90
CA GLY A 121 0.19 -16.53 2.76
C GLY A 121 -0.48 -15.40 3.54
N THR A 122 -1.19 -15.81 4.61
CA THR A 122 -2.06 -14.91 5.39
C THR A 122 -1.43 -14.38 6.68
N ARG A 123 -0.12 -14.61 6.90
CA ARG A 123 0.57 -14.21 8.14
C ARG A 123 1.80 -13.35 7.94
N THR A 124 2.29 -13.22 6.70
CA THR A 124 3.50 -12.47 6.37
C THR A 124 3.17 -11.39 5.36
N SER A 125 3.44 -10.14 5.68
CA SER A 125 3.29 -8.99 4.78
C SER A 125 4.50 -8.85 3.86
N ALA A 126 4.32 -8.22 2.71
CA ALA A 126 5.44 -7.89 1.83
C ALA A 126 5.94 -6.47 2.11
N VAL A 127 7.26 -6.28 1.95
CA VAL A 127 7.92 -4.95 1.94
C VAL A 127 8.63 -4.78 0.61
N MET A 128 8.34 -3.69 -0.09
CA MET A 128 9.06 -3.27 -1.30
C MET A 128 9.61 -1.86 -1.10
N THR A 129 10.75 -1.56 -1.72
CA THR A 129 11.44 -0.29 -1.48
C THR A 129 12.29 0.16 -2.65
N ASN A 130 12.57 1.46 -2.71
CA ASN A 130 13.66 2.03 -3.52
C ASN A 130 14.92 2.29 -2.70
N ASN A 131 14.90 2.06 -1.36
CA ASN A 131 16.00 2.34 -0.45
C ASN A 131 16.28 1.13 0.46
N PRO A 132 17.33 0.34 0.18
CA PRO A 132 17.67 -0.85 0.96
C PRO A 132 17.94 -0.59 2.45
N GLU A 133 18.58 0.53 2.80
CA GLU A 133 18.90 0.86 4.19
C GLU A 133 17.62 1.14 4.99
N PHE A 134 16.64 1.83 4.38
CA PHE A 134 15.34 2.07 5.01
C PHE A 134 14.58 0.75 5.22
N SER A 135 14.63 -0.16 4.24
CA SER A 135 14.03 -1.49 4.38
C SER A 135 14.71 -2.31 5.49
N GLU A 136 16.03 -2.31 5.55
CA GLU A 136 16.77 -3.05 6.59
C GLU A 136 16.40 -2.54 8.00
N HIS A 137 16.37 -1.23 8.18
CA HIS A 137 15.96 -0.60 9.44
C HIS A 137 14.52 -0.96 9.81
N PHE A 138 13.59 -0.86 8.85
CA PHE A 138 12.20 -1.27 9.05
C PHE A 138 12.09 -2.74 9.46
N MET A 139 12.81 -3.64 8.80
CA MET A 139 12.78 -5.07 9.09
C MET A 139 13.28 -5.40 10.51
N GLN A 140 14.33 -4.72 10.97
CA GLN A 140 14.84 -4.88 12.35
C GLN A 140 13.76 -4.47 13.38
N ILE A 141 13.03 -3.41 13.12
CA ILE A 141 11.94 -2.93 13.98
C ILE A 141 10.77 -3.90 13.93
N ALA A 142 10.39 -4.38 12.74
CA ALA A 142 9.30 -5.34 12.57
C ALA A 142 9.57 -6.65 13.36
N ASP A 143 10.78 -7.17 13.28
CA ASP A 143 11.20 -8.35 14.05
C ASP A 143 11.08 -8.10 15.56
N ALA A 144 11.48 -6.93 16.04
CA ALA A 144 11.37 -6.56 17.45
C ALA A 144 9.92 -6.42 17.94
N THR A 145 9.00 -5.99 17.07
CA THR A 145 7.57 -5.90 17.40
C THR A 145 6.82 -7.20 17.25
N GLY A 146 7.42 -8.21 16.58
CA GLY A 146 6.83 -9.52 16.31
C GLY A 146 5.82 -9.52 15.14
N GLU A 147 5.76 -8.46 14.33
CA GLU A 147 5.00 -8.46 13.08
C GLU A 147 5.84 -9.07 11.95
N GLN A 148 5.23 -9.97 11.19
CA GLN A 148 5.93 -10.71 10.15
C GLN A 148 5.91 -9.97 8.84
N PHE A 149 7.09 -9.56 8.38
CA PHE A 149 7.30 -8.94 7.08
C PHE A 149 8.36 -9.70 6.28
N TRP A 150 8.30 -9.61 4.95
CA TRP A 150 9.30 -10.19 4.06
C TRP A 150 9.66 -9.21 2.95
N PRO A 151 10.96 -8.90 2.77
CA PRO A 151 11.39 -8.00 1.72
C PRO A 151 11.25 -8.67 0.35
N MET A 152 10.62 -7.96 -0.59
CA MET A 152 10.40 -8.41 -1.95
C MET A 152 11.16 -7.50 -2.93
N PRO A 153 11.73 -8.07 -4.01
CA PRO A 153 12.46 -7.28 -4.99
C PRO A 153 11.52 -6.46 -5.88
N LEU A 154 12.07 -5.44 -6.52
CA LEU A 154 11.44 -4.69 -7.61
C LEU A 154 12.28 -4.88 -8.89
N PRO A 155 12.18 -6.04 -9.57
CA PRO A 155 13.01 -6.35 -10.73
C PRO A 155 12.60 -5.49 -11.93
N GLU A 156 13.55 -4.74 -12.48
CA GLU A 156 13.31 -3.74 -13.52
C GLU A 156 12.73 -4.34 -14.82
N GLU A 157 13.04 -5.58 -15.12
CA GLU A 157 12.51 -6.27 -16.31
C GLU A 157 10.98 -6.42 -16.31
N LEU A 158 10.34 -6.38 -15.14
CA LEU A 158 8.88 -6.46 -15.07
C LEU A 158 8.22 -5.10 -15.36
N ARG A 159 8.97 -3.98 -15.31
CA ARG A 159 8.43 -2.63 -15.55
C ARG A 159 7.82 -2.48 -16.94
N ALA A 160 8.44 -3.09 -17.95
CA ALA A 160 7.95 -3.00 -19.32
C ALA A 160 6.52 -3.54 -19.51
N SER A 161 6.07 -4.45 -18.63
CA SER A 161 4.69 -4.95 -18.68
C SER A 161 3.62 -3.89 -18.33
N LEU A 162 4.05 -2.76 -17.75
CA LEU A 162 3.17 -1.62 -17.43
C LEU A 162 3.13 -0.58 -18.57
N ASP A 163 3.81 -0.78 -19.69
CA ASP A 163 3.78 0.18 -20.79
C ASP A 163 2.39 0.24 -21.42
N SER A 164 1.93 1.46 -21.70
CA SER A 164 0.67 1.71 -22.40
C SER A 164 0.91 2.40 -23.74
N PRO A 165 0.20 2.04 -24.81
CA PRO A 165 0.30 2.73 -26.10
C PRO A 165 -0.43 4.08 -26.12
N VAL A 166 -1.24 4.40 -25.08
CA VAL A 166 -2.15 5.55 -25.07
C VAL A 166 -2.03 6.44 -23.83
N ALA A 167 -1.25 6.00 -22.83
CA ALA A 167 -1.00 6.73 -21.59
C ALA A 167 0.47 6.58 -21.18
N ASP A 168 0.90 7.27 -20.11
CA ASP A 168 2.27 7.16 -19.60
C ASP A 168 2.53 5.78 -19.00
N ILE A 169 1.50 5.12 -18.44
CA ILE A 169 1.58 3.82 -17.80
C ILE A 169 0.19 3.15 -17.78
N ALA A 170 0.14 1.81 -17.74
CA ALA A 170 -1.09 1.06 -17.46
C ALA A 170 -1.19 0.71 -15.96
N ASN A 171 -2.43 0.55 -15.45
CA ASN A 171 -2.60 0.22 -14.02
C ASN A 171 -2.32 -1.25 -13.68
N ILE A 172 -2.23 -2.13 -14.68
CA ILE A 172 -1.82 -3.53 -14.52
C ILE A 172 -0.81 -3.90 -15.60
N GLY A 173 0.04 -4.87 -15.29
CA GLY A 173 0.94 -5.54 -16.21
C GLY A 173 0.72 -7.05 -16.20
N ASP A 174 1.78 -7.82 -16.39
CA ASP A 174 1.74 -9.27 -16.40
C ASP A 174 1.19 -9.85 -15.08
N ARG A 175 0.42 -10.94 -15.21
CA ARG A 175 -0.12 -11.66 -14.05
C ARG A 175 1.00 -12.29 -13.20
N MET A 176 2.06 -12.79 -13.85
CA MET A 176 3.20 -13.35 -13.15
C MET A 176 4.00 -12.22 -12.49
N GLY A 177 4.33 -12.39 -11.22
CA GLY A 177 4.94 -11.33 -10.45
C GLY A 177 3.99 -10.17 -10.10
N GLY A 178 2.68 -10.39 -10.12
CA GLY A 178 1.67 -9.32 -9.99
C GLY A 178 1.84 -8.42 -8.77
N MET A 179 2.31 -8.94 -7.63
CA MET A 179 2.68 -8.12 -6.46
C MET A 179 3.86 -7.19 -6.77
N LEU A 180 4.90 -7.69 -7.45
CA LEU A 180 6.09 -6.92 -7.80
C LEU A 180 5.75 -5.85 -8.85
N VAL A 181 4.89 -6.20 -9.81
CA VAL A 181 4.36 -5.26 -10.82
C VAL A 181 3.57 -4.14 -10.15
N ALA A 182 2.77 -4.44 -9.12
CA ALA A 182 2.06 -3.42 -8.35
C ALA A 182 3.03 -2.48 -7.62
N GLY A 183 4.08 -3.02 -7.00
CA GLY A 183 5.13 -2.22 -6.37
C GLY A 183 5.89 -1.35 -7.39
N LEU A 184 6.20 -1.89 -8.58
CA LEU A 184 6.82 -1.12 -9.67
C LEU A 184 5.91 0.01 -10.16
N PHE A 185 4.59 -0.22 -10.24
CA PHE A 185 3.62 0.84 -10.55
C PHE A 185 3.70 1.97 -9.51
N LEU A 186 3.66 1.66 -8.22
CA LEU A 186 3.74 2.69 -7.16
C LEU A 186 5.08 3.43 -7.18
N LYS A 187 6.19 2.74 -7.44
CA LYS A 187 7.53 3.34 -7.56
C LYS A 187 7.58 4.46 -8.61
N GLU A 188 6.77 4.39 -9.66
CA GLU A 188 6.66 5.44 -10.70
C GLU A 188 6.17 6.80 -10.17
N PHE A 189 5.58 6.81 -8.98
CA PHE A 189 5.02 7.99 -8.31
C PHE A 189 5.84 8.44 -7.10
N VAL A 190 7.05 7.90 -6.95
CA VAL A 190 8.00 8.26 -5.90
C VAL A 190 9.23 8.90 -6.53
N ALA A 191 9.65 10.05 -6.02
CA ALA A 191 10.91 10.66 -6.44
C ALA A 191 12.09 9.73 -6.08
N PRO A 192 13.07 9.55 -6.98
CA PRO A 192 14.16 8.58 -6.76
C PRO A 192 14.95 8.80 -5.47
N GLU A 193 15.05 10.07 -5.03
CA GLU A 193 15.78 10.48 -3.83
C GLU A 193 14.97 10.36 -2.53
N LEU A 194 13.63 10.16 -2.61
CA LEU A 194 12.78 10.02 -1.44
C LEU A 194 12.78 8.55 -0.98
N PRO A 195 13.31 8.22 0.21
CA PRO A 195 13.21 6.89 0.75
C PRO A 195 11.75 6.44 0.87
N TRP A 196 11.43 5.28 0.31
CA TRP A 196 10.06 4.79 0.24
C TRP A 196 9.95 3.33 0.60
N LEU A 197 8.89 2.99 1.35
CA LEU A 197 8.46 1.62 1.61
C LEU A 197 7.01 1.44 1.19
N HIS A 198 6.73 0.38 0.47
CA HIS A 198 5.40 -0.14 0.26
C HIS A 198 5.19 -1.40 1.12
N LEU A 199 4.16 -1.39 1.94
CA LEU A 199 3.75 -2.51 2.77
C LEU A 199 2.47 -3.12 2.21
N ASP A 200 2.60 -4.24 1.49
CA ASP A 200 1.42 -5.00 1.03
C ASP A 200 0.99 -5.97 2.12
N ILE A 201 -0.11 -5.63 2.79
CA ILE A 201 -0.66 -6.34 3.95
C ILE A 201 -1.90 -7.18 3.59
N ALA A 202 -2.17 -7.44 2.32
CA ALA A 202 -3.40 -8.07 1.85
C ALA A 202 -3.73 -9.38 2.58
N GLY A 203 -2.75 -10.24 2.81
CA GLY A 203 -2.95 -11.50 3.54
C GLY A 203 -3.16 -11.30 5.04
N PRO A 204 -2.22 -10.64 5.74
CA PRO A 204 -2.28 -10.51 7.21
C PRO A 204 -3.34 -9.54 7.74
N ALA A 205 -3.95 -8.70 6.89
CA ALA A 205 -4.91 -7.68 7.31
C ALA A 205 -6.18 -8.25 7.97
N TYR A 206 -6.58 -9.45 7.57
CA TYR A 206 -7.81 -10.10 8.05
C TYR A 206 -7.57 -11.57 8.37
N ASN A 207 -7.93 -11.99 9.59
CA ASN A 207 -7.86 -13.39 10.04
C ASN A 207 -9.25 -14.01 10.04
N ASP A 208 -9.54 -14.87 9.08
CA ASP A 208 -10.78 -15.64 8.99
C ASP A 208 -10.70 -16.99 9.73
N GLY A 209 -9.51 -17.34 10.24
CA GLY A 209 -9.24 -18.56 10.99
C GLY A 209 -9.29 -18.34 12.51
N GLU A 210 -8.77 -19.33 13.25
CA GLU A 210 -8.65 -19.24 14.70
C GLU A 210 -7.68 -18.14 15.16
N PRO A 211 -7.90 -17.52 16.32
CA PRO A 211 -6.97 -16.55 16.91
C PRO A 211 -5.59 -17.19 17.13
N HIS A 212 -4.54 -16.40 17.00
CA HIS A 212 -3.17 -16.87 17.28
C HIS A 212 -2.28 -15.75 17.80
N GLY A 213 -1.46 -16.05 18.80
CA GLY A 213 -0.65 -15.02 19.47
C GLY A 213 -1.54 -13.89 19.99
N TYR A 214 -1.28 -12.67 19.56
CA TYR A 214 -2.12 -11.50 19.84
C TYR A 214 -3.09 -11.16 18.70
N THR A 215 -3.10 -11.94 17.61
CA THR A 215 -3.95 -11.70 16.44
C THR A 215 -5.35 -12.26 16.68
N PRO A 216 -6.41 -11.42 16.69
CA PRO A 216 -7.79 -11.86 16.85
C PRO A 216 -8.35 -12.44 15.54
N VAL A 217 -9.57 -12.97 15.61
CA VAL A 217 -10.41 -13.17 14.42
C VAL A 217 -10.88 -11.80 13.89
N GLY A 218 -10.94 -11.65 12.58
CA GLY A 218 -11.32 -10.39 11.94
C GLY A 218 -10.14 -9.50 11.60
N GLY A 219 -10.32 -8.19 11.64
CA GLY A 219 -9.26 -7.23 11.38
C GLY A 219 -8.12 -7.34 12.40
N THR A 220 -6.89 -7.39 11.92
CA THR A 220 -5.72 -7.74 12.75
C THR A 220 -4.96 -6.52 13.27
N GLY A 221 -5.05 -5.38 12.59
CA GLY A 221 -4.25 -4.19 12.88
C GLY A 221 -2.77 -4.36 12.50
N VAL A 222 -2.44 -5.29 11.61
CA VAL A 222 -1.07 -5.50 11.12
C VAL A 222 -0.46 -4.19 10.61
N ALA A 223 0.85 -4.03 10.76
CA ALA A 223 1.68 -2.87 10.53
C ALA A 223 1.60 -1.77 11.62
N LEU A 224 0.52 -1.67 12.39
CA LEU A 224 0.38 -0.63 13.42
C LEU A 224 1.56 -0.61 14.40
N ARG A 225 1.93 -1.76 14.94
CA ARG A 225 2.97 -1.87 15.97
C ARG A 225 4.33 -1.47 15.43
N THR A 226 4.63 -1.92 14.22
CA THR A 226 5.90 -1.59 13.54
C THR A 226 5.97 -0.11 13.19
N LEU A 227 4.86 0.49 12.72
CA LEU A 227 4.82 1.94 12.43
C LEU A 227 5.03 2.80 13.67
N VAL A 228 4.43 2.42 14.80
CA VAL A 228 4.65 3.13 16.08
C VAL A 228 6.10 2.98 16.54
N ALA A 229 6.65 1.77 16.52
CA ALA A 229 8.04 1.53 16.92
C ALA A 229 9.04 2.21 15.98
N LEU A 230 8.74 2.34 14.68
CA LEU A 230 9.54 3.11 13.75
C LEU A 230 9.55 4.60 14.12
N ALA A 231 8.41 5.15 14.53
CA ALA A 231 8.32 6.52 15.02
C ALA A 231 9.09 6.72 16.34
N GLU A 232 9.06 5.73 17.25
CA GLU A 232 9.89 5.74 18.47
C GLU A 232 11.37 5.76 18.13
N SER A 233 11.80 4.92 17.19
CA SER A 233 13.20 4.90 16.70
C SER A 233 13.62 6.24 16.10
N ALA A 234 12.77 6.86 15.28
CA ALA A 234 13.00 8.19 14.73
C ALA A 234 13.07 9.28 15.81
N ALA A 235 12.36 9.10 16.92
CA ALA A 235 12.39 9.98 18.09
C ALA A 235 13.64 9.78 18.97
N GLY A 236 14.50 8.80 18.66
CA GLY A 236 15.68 8.46 19.46
C GLY A 236 15.38 7.71 20.76
N ARG A 237 14.29 6.93 20.77
CA ARG A 237 13.85 6.11 21.92
C ARG A 237 14.04 4.62 21.66
#